data_d1655e66898e6c60d744f5f829dedafc
#
_entry.id   d1655e66898e6c60d744f5f829dedafc
#
_cell.length_a   1.000
_cell.length_b   1.000
_cell.length_c   1.000
_cell.angle_alpha   90.00
_cell.angle_beta   90.00
_cell.angle_gamma   90.00
#
_symmetry.space_group_name_H-M   'P 1'
#
loop_
_entity.id
_entity.type
_entity.pdbx_description
1 polymer ?
#
loop_
_entity_poly.entity_id
_entity_poly.type
_entity_poly.pdbx_seq_one_letter_code
_entity_poly.pdbx_strand_id
1 'polypeptide(L)' 'MTEPENRYAVRTDRGRHGWHVQIVNPDGSVALDRPCADEEEARTFASTVQQHLYWLSPERFRSYYRLNGPSNG' A
#
# COMPACT_ATOMS: atom_id res chain seq x y z
N MET A 1 -17.04 13.51 -15.22
CA MET A 1 -16.29 12.58 -15.13
C MET A 1 -15.43 12.60 -13.99
N THR A 2 -15.14 11.63 -13.50
CA THR A 2 -14.47 11.61 -12.30
C THR A 2 -13.05 11.58 -12.53
N GLU A 3 -12.29 12.03 -11.56
CA GLU A 3 -10.95 11.91 -11.68
C GLU A 3 -10.51 10.55 -11.50
N PRO A 4 -9.38 10.16 -11.95
CA PRO A 4 -8.86 8.83 -11.79
C PRO A 4 -8.66 8.54 -10.32
N GLU A 5 -9.14 7.43 -9.88
CA GLU A 5 -8.97 7.05 -8.53
C GLU A 5 -7.71 6.30 -8.34
N ASN A 6 -7.17 6.40 -7.14
CA ASN A 6 -6.02 5.61 -6.78
C ASN A 6 -6.49 4.19 -6.52
N ARG A 7 -6.11 3.26 -7.35
CA ARG A 7 -6.58 1.91 -7.27
C ARG A 7 -5.66 0.97 -6.52
N TYR A 8 -4.65 1.51 -5.90
CA TYR A 8 -3.85 0.70 -5.00
C TYR A 8 -4.71 0.32 -3.81
N ALA A 9 -4.36 -0.75 -3.16
CA ALA A 9 -5.06 -1.18 -1.97
C ALA A 9 -4.06 -1.46 -0.89
N VAL A 10 -4.52 -1.43 0.36
CA VAL A 10 -3.65 -1.75 1.48
C VAL A 10 -4.28 -2.91 2.21
N ARG A 11 -3.45 -3.85 2.65
CA ARG A 11 -3.92 -5.04 3.29
C ARG A 11 -3.04 -5.35 4.48
N THR A 12 -3.65 -5.73 5.58
CA THR A 12 -2.92 -6.14 6.77
C THR A 12 -3.06 -7.65 6.91
N ASP A 13 -1.96 -8.32 7.14
CA ASP A 13 -1.98 -9.76 7.20
C ASP A 13 -1.10 -10.25 8.33
N ARG A 14 -1.52 -11.33 8.98
CA ARG A 14 -0.72 -11.94 10.01
C ARG A 14 -0.21 -13.25 9.48
N GLY A 15 1.06 -13.30 9.24
CA GLY A 15 1.66 -14.49 8.68
C GLY A 15 2.43 -15.26 9.72
N ARG A 16 3.19 -16.22 9.23
CA ARG A 16 3.97 -17.08 10.07
C ARG A 16 5.01 -16.28 10.86
N HIS A 17 5.52 -15.24 10.27
CA HIS A 17 6.58 -14.45 10.89
C HIS A 17 6.05 -13.17 11.52
N GLY A 18 4.76 -13.06 11.73
CA GLY A 18 4.19 -11.92 12.40
C GLY A 18 3.32 -11.10 11.50
N TRP A 19 3.11 -9.85 11.90
CA TRP A 19 2.21 -8.97 11.17
C TRP A 19 2.94 -8.25 10.06
N HIS A 20 2.26 -8.00 8.99
CA HIS A 20 2.82 -7.14 7.95
C HIS A 20 1.71 -6.46 7.19
N VAL A 21 2.06 -5.36 6.54
CA VAL A 21 1.13 -4.58 5.77
C VAL A 21 1.61 -4.61 4.33
N GLN A 22 0.68 -4.82 3.42
CA GLN A 22 1.03 -4.90 2.01
C GLN A 22 0.29 -3.83 1.25
N ILE A 23 0.98 -3.20 0.33
CA ILE A 23 0.36 -2.31 -0.64
C ILE A 23 0.24 -3.12 -1.92
N VAL A 24 -0.98 -3.18 -2.44
CA VAL A 24 -1.28 -4.04 -3.57
C VAL A 24 -1.52 -3.17 -4.79
N ASN A 25 -0.90 -3.54 -5.89
CA ASN A 25 -1.09 -2.86 -7.15
C ASN A 25 -2.49 -3.06 -7.68
N PRO A 26 -2.93 -2.21 -8.60
CA PRO A 26 -4.26 -2.40 -9.19
C PRO A 26 -4.45 -3.76 -9.85
N ASP A 27 -3.37 -4.38 -10.31
CA ASP A 27 -3.49 -5.69 -10.94
C ASP A 27 -3.49 -6.84 -9.95
N GLY A 28 -3.40 -6.54 -8.67
CA GLY A 28 -3.44 -7.58 -7.65
C GLY A 28 -2.09 -8.02 -7.14
N SER A 29 -1.03 -7.61 -7.77
CA SER A 29 0.29 -8.00 -7.29
C SER A 29 0.72 -7.13 -6.13
N VAL A 30 1.65 -7.60 -5.34
CA VAL A 30 2.09 -6.87 -4.17
C VAL A 30 3.17 -5.89 -4.56
N ALA A 31 2.94 -4.62 -4.26
CA ALA A 31 3.90 -3.58 -4.56
C ALA A 31 4.86 -3.35 -3.40
N LEU A 32 4.40 -3.59 -2.20
CA LEU A 32 5.24 -3.37 -1.03
C LEU A 32 4.76 -4.27 0.08
N ASP A 33 5.69 -4.82 0.82
CA ASP A 33 5.37 -5.70 1.93
C ASP A 33 6.23 -5.23 3.09
N ARG A 34 5.59 -4.71 4.13
CA ARG A 34 6.33 -4.16 5.24
C ARG A 34 6.05 -4.95 6.50
N PRO A 35 7.06 -5.56 7.10
CA PRO A 35 6.88 -6.26 8.35
C PRO A 35 6.67 -5.27 9.49
N CYS A 36 5.83 -5.65 10.43
CA CYS A 36 5.52 -4.82 11.57
C CYS A 36 5.75 -5.61 12.84
N ALA A 37 6.03 -4.88 13.91
CA ALA A 37 6.36 -5.53 15.18
C ALA A 37 5.13 -6.18 15.77
N ASP A 38 3.98 -5.56 15.66
CA ASP A 38 2.78 -6.12 16.26
C ASP A 38 1.56 -5.59 15.51
N GLU A 39 0.40 -5.97 15.99
CA GLU A 39 -0.83 -5.61 15.34
C GLU A 39 -1.04 -4.10 15.33
N GLU A 40 -0.70 -3.47 16.42
CA GLU A 40 -0.92 -2.05 16.54
C GLU A 40 -0.09 -1.28 15.53
N GLU A 41 1.14 -1.67 15.36
CA GLU A 41 1.98 -1.03 14.36
C GLU A 41 1.44 -1.27 12.96
N ALA A 42 0.97 -2.48 12.71
CA ALA A 42 0.42 -2.80 11.40
C ALA A 42 -0.81 -1.96 11.12
N ARG A 43 -1.68 -1.79 12.10
CA ARG A 43 -2.89 -1.01 11.92
C ARG A 43 -2.57 0.46 11.72
N THR A 44 -1.60 0.96 12.46
CA THR A 44 -1.22 2.36 12.33
C THR A 44 -0.64 2.62 10.93
N PHE A 45 0.22 1.74 10.48
CA PHE A 45 0.81 1.93 9.17
C PHE A 45 -0.26 1.80 8.08
N ALA A 46 -1.13 0.81 8.21
CA ALA A 46 -2.19 0.63 7.22
C ALA A 46 -3.11 1.84 7.18
N SER A 47 -3.40 2.41 8.33
CA SER A 47 -4.25 3.59 8.38
C SER A 47 -3.60 4.76 7.68
N THR A 48 -2.30 4.93 7.88
CA THR A 48 -1.56 6.00 7.22
C THR A 48 -1.57 5.81 5.71
N VAL A 49 -1.35 4.59 5.26
CA VAL A 49 -1.35 4.32 3.83
C VAL A 49 -2.74 4.59 3.26
N GLN A 50 -3.78 4.22 4.00
CA GLN A 50 -5.13 4.43 3.55
C GLN A 50 -5.43 5.90 3.37
N GLN A 51 -4.93 6.74 4.27
CA GLN A 51 -5.10 8.16 4.12
C GLN A 51 -4.40 8.68 2.88
N HIS A 52 -3.21 8.18 2.62
CA HIS A 52 -2.50 8.61 1.44
C HIS A 52 -3.20 8.14 0.16
N LEU A 53 -3.88 7.02 0.22
CA LEU A 53 -4.67 6.60 -0.93
C LEU A 53 -5.76 7.60 -1.27
N TYR A 54 -6.31 8.24 -0.25
CA TYR A 54 -7.32 9.23 -0.46
C TYR A 54 -6.76 10.54 -0.97
N TRP A 55 -5.58 10.93 -0.48
CA TRP A 55 -5.09 12.27 -0.73
C TRP A 55 -4.14 12.38 -1.88
N LEU A 56 -3.48 11.31 -2.28
CA LEU A 56 -2.46 11.37 -3.30
C LEU A 56 -2.97 10.74 -4.58
N SER A 57 -2.57 11.33 -5.70
CA SER A 57 -2.84 10.71 -6.99
C SER A 57 -2.04 9.41 -7.09
N PRO A 58 -2.36 8.55 -8.02
CA PRO A 58 -1.59 7.30 -8.17
C PRO A 58 -0.11 7.57 -8.40
N GLU A 59 0.21 8.60 -9.16
CA GLU A 59 1.59 8.91 -9.41
C GLU A 59 2.30 9.34 -8.16
N ARG A 60 1.67 10.22 -7.38
CA ARG A 60 2.28 10.68 -6.17
C ARG A 60 2.36 9.60 -5.12
N PHE A 61 1.37 8.75 -5.06
CA PHE A 61 1.38 7.64 -4.12
C PHE A 61 2.55 6.72 -4.43
N ARG A 62 2.75 6.41 -5.69
CA ARG A 62 3.84 5.56 -6.12
C ARG A 62 5.19 6.17 -5.74
N SER A 63 5.30 7.46 -5.95
CA SER A 63 6.54 8.16 -5.65
C SER A 63 6.79 8.22 -4.16
N TYR A 64 5.74 8.47 -3.39
CA TYR A 64 5.89 8.60 -1.95
C TYR A 64 6.37 7.32 -1.31
N TYR A 65 5.85 6.19 -1.76
CA TYR A 65 6.24 4.90 -1.20
C TYR A 65 7.32 4.22 -2.02
N ARG A 66 7.82 4.91 -3.04
CA ARG A 66 8.87 4.37 -3.88
C ARG A 66 8.51 3.04 -4.49
N LEU A 67 7.28 2.94 -4.94
CA LEU A 67 6.82 1.72 -5.57
C LEU A 67 7.31 1.67 -7.00
N ASN A 68 7.74 0.50 -7.43
CA ASN A 68 8.12 0.34 -8.80
C ASN A 68 6.88 0.28 -9.63
N GLY A 69 6.92 0.89 -10.77
CA GLY A 69 5.82 0.80 -11.68
C GLY A 69 5.62 -0.63 -12.12
N PRO A 70 4.45 -0.89 -12.60
CA PRO A 70 4.19 -2.24 -13.03
C PRO A 70 5.06 -2.64 -14.17
N SER A 71 5.56 -1.75 -14.88
CA SER A 71 6.33 -2.17 -15.90
C SER A 71 7.64 -1.87 -15.69
N ASN A 72 8.04 -1.62 -15.39
CA ASN A 72 9.16 -1.39 -15.34
C ASN A 72 9.98 -1.73 -16.00
N GLY A 73 9.96 -1.82 -16.14
CA GLY A 73 10.72 -2.46 -16.99
C GLY A 73 11.98 -2.06 -17.16
#